data_8b109eca260b0b661681c1eea989aa67
#
_entry.id   8b109eca260b0b661681c1eea989aa67
#
_cell.length_a   1.000
_cell.length_b   1.000
_cell.length_c   1.000
_cell.angle_alpha   90.00
_cell.angle_beta   90.00
_cell.angle_gamma   90.00
#
_symmetry.space_group_name_H-M   'P 1'
#
loop_
_entity.id
_entity.type
_entity.pdbx_description
1 polymer ?
#
loop_
_entity_poly.entity_id
_entity_poly.type
_entity_poly.pdbx_seq_one_letter_code
_entity_poly.pdbx_strand_id
1 'polypeptide(L)'
;YYLGDLNETHFKQSKPLGGISFRKNFDRRFAFKSSLIYSMLYAHDKNSSNAEHVNRNLHFRNYIIDLSGQIEFNFLPYEIGNPKYTWTPFVFTGVSIFNHNPETENDNGEWIALQPLGTEGQGTPFYNGRKKYALTQFCLPFGGGMKIAINKDLNMIFEYGIRKTFTDYIDDVSTTYVGVDYAAQEFTSESIHLNDRSLDGPKMQGDDRGNRLTKDWYSFSSLTLSFKLNNKEKGCNPSN
;
A
#
# COMPACT_ATOMS: atom_id res chain seq x y z
N TYR A 1 -4.26 -3.68 -3.49
CA TYR A 1 -4.38 -4.97 -2.82
C TYR A 1 -3.52 -4.99 -1.56
N TYR A 2 -4.11 -5.36 -0.45
CA TYR A 2 -3.47 -5.45 0.86
C TYR A 2 -3.02 -6.89 1.14
N LEU A 3 -1.89 -7.04 1.83
CA LEU A 3 -1.27 -8.30 2.27
C LEU A 3 -0.82 -8.14 3.72
N GLY A 4 -1.54 -8.70 4.66
CA GLY A 4 -1.28 -8.66 6.10
C GLY A 4 -2.36 -9.41 6.87
N ASP A 5 -2.60 -9.05 8.13
CA ASP A 5 -3.38 -9.82 9.09
C ASP A 5 -4.86 -10.04 8.75
N LEU A 6 -5.49 -9.14 7.96
CA LEU A 6 -6.91 -9.25 7.58
C LEU A 6 -7.14 -9.88 6.21
N ASN A 7 -6.11 -10.24 5.44
CA ASN A 7 -6.33 -10.78 4.10
C ASN A 7 -5.28 -11.79 3.67
N GLU A 8 -5.71 -13.04 3.56
CA GLU A 8 -4.90 -14.18 3.11
C GLU A 8 -5.13 -14.54 1.63
N THR A 9 -6.20 -14.03 1.01
CA THR A 9 -6.58 -14.41 -0.36
C THR A 9 -6.15 -13.36 -1.37
N HIS A 10 -5.25 -13.71 -2.29
CA HIS A 10 -4.74 -12.81 -3.31
C HIS A 10 -5.84 -12.23 -4.20
N PHE A 11 -5.79 -10.91 -4.43
CA PHE A 11 -6.65 -10.11 -5.32
C PHE A 11 -8.14 -10.00 -4.94
N LYS A 12 -8.64 -10.71 -3.91
CA LYS A 12 -10.07 -10.81 -3.63
C LYS A 12 -10.73 -9.48 -3.22
N GLN A 13 -10.01 -8.60 -2.54
CA GLN A 13 -10.54 -7.34 -2.01
C GLN A 13 -9.87 -6.10 -2.64
N SER A 14 -9.43 -6.23 -3.89
CA SER A 14 -8.75 -5.15 -4.62
C SER A 14 -9.67 -3.96 -4.86
N LYS A 15 -9.10 -2.76 -4.76
CA LYS A 15 -9.78 -1.49 -5.03
C LYS A 15 -9.06 -0.74 -6.15
N PRO A 16 -9.75 0.17 -6.86
CA PRO A 16 -9.13 0.95 -7.90
C PRO A 16 -8.04 1.88 -7.36
N LEU A 17 -7.07 2.18 -8.22
CA LEU A 17 -6.03 3.16 -7.96
C LEU A 17 -5.95 4.16 -9.10
N GLY A 18 -5.42 5.35 -8.80
CA GLY A 18 -5.08 6.36 -9.80
C GLY A 18 -3.71 6.95 -9.50
N GLY A 19 -3.01 7.41 -10.53
CA GLY A 19 -1.68 7.98 -10.33
C GLY A 19 -1.12 8.64 -11.56
N ILE A 20 -0.04 9.37 -11.34
CA ILE A 20 0.77 10.00 -12.38
C ILE A 20 2.22 9.59 -12.22
N SER A 21 2.95 9.51 -13.31
CA SER A 21 4.37 9.20 -13.26
C SER A 21 5.16 10.02 -14.27
N PHE A 22 6.38 10.33 -13.90
CA PHE A 22 7.38 10.89 -14.77
C PHE A 22 8.50 9.89 -14.95
N ARG A 23 8.94 9.66 -16.19
CA ARG A 23 10.01 8.71 -16.51
C ARG A 23 11.10 9.39 -17.33
N LYS A 24 12.35 9.23 -16.90
CA LYS A 24 13.53 9.65 -17.62
C LYS A 24 14.33 8.42 -18.03
N ASN A 25 14.40 8.13 -19.33
CA ASN A 25 15.28 7.10 -19.84
C ASN A 25 16.72 7.64 -19.89
N PHE A 26 17.67 6.95 -19.28
CA PHE A 26 19.09 7.26 -19.36
C PHE A 26 19.68 6.69 -20.65
N ASP A 27 19.28 5.47 -20.94
CA ASP A 27 19.60 4.75 -22.18
C ASP A 27 18.48 3.78 -22.53
N ARG A 28 18.72 2.82 -23.45
CA ARG A 28 17.72 1.82 -23.86
C ARG A 28 17.43 0.76 -22.81
N ARG A 29 18.25 0.65 -21.75
CA ARG A 29 18.13 -0.37 -20.70
C ARG A 29 17.75 0.20 -19.35
N PHE A 30 18.20 1.39 -19.01
CA PHE A 30 17.97 2.00 -17.71
C PHE A 30 17.08 3.23 -17.80
N ALA A 31 16.15 3.31 -16.87
CA ALA A 31 15.31 4.48 -16.68
C ALA A 31 15.11 4.78 -15.18
N PHE A 32 14.88 6.04 -14.88
CA PHE A 32 14.37 6.49 -13.60
C PHE A 32 12.87 6.80 -13.75
N LYS A 33 12.07 6.34 -12.79
CA LYS A 33 10.64 6.66 -12.69
C LYS A 33 10.35 7.29 -11.33
N SER A 34 9.72 8.45 -11.33
CA SER A 34 9.02 8.99 -10.16
C SER A 34 7.54 8.83 -10.35
N SER A 35 6.81 8.41 -9.32
CA SER A 35 5.36 8.25 -9.38
C SER A 35 4.67 8.69 -8.10
N LEU A 36 3.48 9.28 -8.26
CA LEU A 36 2.54 9.59 -7.20
C LEU A 36 1.28 8.76 -7.44
N ILE A 37 0.94 7.92 -6.49
CA ILE A 37 -0.19 7.00 -6.55
C ILE A 37 -1.15 7.34 -5.41
N TYR A 38 -2.45 7.37 -5.70
CA TYR A 38 -3.52 7.39 -4.74
C TYR A 38 -4.35 6.12 -4.88
N SER A 39 -4.56 5.42 -3.77
CA SER A 39 -5.30 4.16 -3.75
C SER A 39 -6.03 3.97 -2.43
N MET A 40 -6.96 3.02 -2.39
CA MET A 40 -7.59 2.55 -1.18
C MET A 40 -7.27 1.08 -0.97
N LEU A 41 -6.77 0.73 0.21
CA LEU A 41 -6.67 -0.64 0.70
C LEU A 41 -7.93 -0.97 1.49
N TYR A 42 -8.36 -2.21 1.42
CA TYR A 42 -9.55 -2.69 2.12
C TYR A 42 -9.40 -4.17 2.42
N ALA A 43 -9.77 -4.57 3.62
CA ALA A 43 -9.96 -5.96 3.95
C ALA A 43 -11.06 -6.12 5.01
N HIS A 44 -11.68 -7.30 5.04
CA HIS A 44 -12.70 -7.65 5.99
C HIS A 44 -12.59 -9.14 6.31
N ASP A 45 -12.46 -9.46 7.58
CA ASP A 45 -12.30 -10.80 8.11
C ASP A 45 -13.44 -11.76 7.72
N LYS A 46 -14.68 -11.27 7.57
CA LYS A 46 -15.80 -12.10 7.09
C LYS A 46 -15.57 -12.75 5.73
N ASN A 47 -14.61 -12.23 4.95
CA ASN A 47 -14.28 -12.78 3.65
C ASN A 47 -13.11 -13.78 3.71
N SER A 48 -12.55 -14.04 4.90
CA SER A 48 -11.50 -15.01 5.12
C SER A 48 -12.02 -16.45 4.98
N SER A 49 -11.12 -17.35 4.63
CA SER A 49 -11.35 -18.79 4.72
C SER A 49 -11.02 -19.37 6.11
N ASN A 50 -10.34 -18.59 6.96
CA ASN A 50 -9.99 -18.95 8.32
C ASN A 50 -11.14 -18.62 9.28
N ALA A 51 -11.64 -19.63 10.00
CA ALA A 51 -12.76 -19.45 10.94
C ALA A 51 -12.41 -18.52 12.11
N GLU A 52 -11.14 -18.48 12.55
CA GLU A 52 -10.69 -17.56 13.59
C GLU A 52 -10.77 -16.10 13.16
N HIS A 53 -10.38 -15.81 11.91
CA HIS A 53 -10.52 -14.46 11.35
C HIS A 53 -11.99 -14.09 11.18
N VAL A 54 -12.83 -14.99 10.66
CA VAL A 54 -14.28 -14.73 10.57
C VAL A 54 -14.87 -14.41 11.95
N ASN A 55 -14.43 -15.13 12.99
CA ASN A 55 -14.84 -14.89 14.36
C ASN A 55 -14.31 -13.57 14.93
N ARG A 56 -13.06 -13.19 14.63
CA ARG A 56 -12.46 -11.91 15.00
C ARG A 56 -13.23 -10.71 14.42
N ASN A 57 -13.79 -10.84 13.22
CA ASN A 57 -14.73 -9.93 12.58
C ASN A 57 -14.24 -8.48 12.41
N LEU A 58 -12.95 -8.27 12.27
CA LEU A 58 -12.37 -6.96 12.01
C LEU A 58 -12.49 -6.60 10.51
N HIS A 59 -12.51 -5.30 10.26
CA HIS A 59 -12.42 -4.76 8.91
C HIS A 59 -11.77 -3.38 8.91
N PHE A 60 -11.18 -3.00 7.79
CA PHE A 60 -10.62 -1.67 7.63
C PHE A 60 -10.72 -1.18 6.19
N ARG A 61 -10.64 0.12 6.03
CA ARG A 61 -10.21 0.80 4.82
C ARG A 61 -9.03 1.71 5.13
N ASN A 62 -8.15 1.92 4.17
CA ASN A 62 -7.00 2.77 4.35
C ASN A 62 -6.66 3.47 3.03
N TYR A 63 -6.73 4.79 3.00
CA TYR A 63 -6.34 5.58 1.85
C TYR A 63 -4.82 5.78 1.86
N ILE A 64 -4.18 5.38 0.77
CA ILE A 64 -2.73 5.45 0.61
C ILE A 64 -2.38 6.53 -0.41
N ILE A 65 -1.49 7.43 -0.01
CA ILE A 65 -0.78 8.35 -0.92
C ILE A 65 0.67 7.90 -0.93
N ASP A 66 1.16 7.41 -2.07
CA ASP A 66 2.50 6.84 -2.26
C ASP A 66 3.29 7.70 -3.24
N LEU A 67 4.41 8.27 -2.79
CA LEU A 67 5.38 8.98 -3.62
C LEU A 67 6.66 8.14 -3.71
N SER A 68 7.00 7.69 -4.91
CA SER A 68 8.15 6.80 -5.13
C SER A 68 9.16 7.32 -6.14
N GLY A 69 10.42 6.96 -5.92
CA GLY A 69 11.52 7.05 -6.87
C GLY A 69 12.07 5.65 -7.16
N GLN A 70 12.12 5.26 -8.42
CA GLN A 70 12.43 3.89 -8.84
C GLN A 70 13.45 3.89 -9.98
N ILE A 71 14.32 2.88 -9.98
CA ILE A 71 15.18 2.54 -11.11
C ILE A 71 14.55 1.35 -11.83
N GLU A 72 14.43 1.45 -13.13
CA GLU A 72 13.91 0.41 -14.01
C GLU A 72 15.04 -0.16 -14.87
N PHE A 73 15.05 -1.48 -15.03
CA PHE A 73 15.94 -2.18 -15.96
C PHE A 73 15.12 -2.91 -17.03
N ASN A 74 15.35 -2.54 -18.29
CA ASN A 74 14.74 -3.16 -19.46
C ASN A 74 15.58 -4.37 -19.93
N PHE A 75 15.00 -5.55 -20.00
CA PHE A 75 15.69 -6.76 -20.47
C PHE A 75 16.05 -6.71 -21.95
N LEU A 76 15.25 -6.03 -22.76
CA LEU A 76 15.53 -5.76 -24.15
C LEU A 76 15.79 -4.26 -24.35
N PRO A 77 16.60 -3.87 -25.34
CA PRO A 77 16.72 -2.46 -25.71
C PRO A 77 15.33 -1.89 -26.04
N TYR A 78 14.98 -0.77 -25.42
CA TYR A 78 13.66 -0.15 -25.60
C TYR A 78 13.80 1.35 -25.92
N GLU A 79 13.10 1.81 -26.96
CA GLU A 79 13.12 3.21 -27.38
C GLU A 79 11.82 3.60 -28.06
N ILE A 80 11.09 4.55 -27.46
CA ILE A 80 9.81 5.02 -28.01
C ILE A 80 10.06 5.73 -29.36
N GLY A 81 9.31 5.31 -30.38
CA GLY A 81 9.45 5.84 -31.72
C GLY A 81 10.48 5.15 -32.59
N ASN A 82 11.19 4.16 -32.08
CA ASN A 82 12.12 3.35 -32.85
C ASN A 82 11.46 2.02 -33.28
N PRO A 83 11.30 1.72 -34.58
CA PRO A 83 10.59 0.52 -35.03
C PRO A 83 11.29 -0.80 -34.68
N LYS A 84 12.56 -0.77 -34.31
CA LYS A 84 13.32 -1.96 -33.93
C LYS A 84 13.19 -2.30 -32.43
N TYR A 85 12.88 -1.33 -31.56
CA TYR A 85 12.92 -1.46 -30.11
C TYR A 85 11.57 -1.14 -29.48
N THR A 86 10.53 -1.84 -29.91
CA THR A 86 9.12 -1.50 -29.65
C THR A 86 8.56 -2.05 -28.35
N TRP A 87 9.22 -3.04 -27.75
CA TRP A 87 8.75 -3.64 -26.50
C TRP A 87 9.88 -4.16 -25.63
N THR A 88 9.62 -4.28 -24.33
CA THR A 88 10.56 -4.89 -23.37
C THR A 88 9.85 -5.34 -22.11
N PRO A 89 10.16 -6.52 -21.57
CA PRO A 89 9.95 -6.80 -20.17
C PRO A 89 10.91 -5.93 -19.34
N PHE A 90 10.50 -5.53 -18.15
CA PHE A 90 11.35 -4.77 -17.25
C PHE A 90 11.11 -5.17 -15.79
N VAL A 91 12.09 -4.89 -14.95
CA VAL A 91 11.98 -4.95 -13.50
C VAL A 91 12.35 -3.59 -12.91
N PHE A 92 11.89 -3.34 -11.71
CA PHE A 92 12.21 -2.12 -11.00
C PHE A 92 12.36 -2.34 -9.51
N THR A 93 13.10 -1.45 -8.88
CA THR A 93 13.17 -1.29 -7.43
C THR A 93 13.43 0.16 -7.09
N GLY A 94 13.28 0.54 -5.81
CA GLY A 94 13.49 1.91 -5.40
C GLY A 94 13.16 2.16 -3.94
N VAL A 95 12.80 3.40 -3.67
CA VAL A 95 12.33 3.84 -2.35
C VAL A 95 11.02 4.59 -2.50
N SER A 96 10.16 4.49 -1.50
CA SER A 96 8.91 5.23 -1.45
C SER A 96 8.63 5.72 -0.04
N ILE A 97 7.96 6.85 0.05
CA ILE A 97 7.30 7.35 1.24
C ILE A 97 5.79 7.30 1.00
N PHE A 98 5.05 6.77 1.96
CA PHE A 98 3.60 6.73 1.87
C PHE A 98 2.95 7.27 3.13
N ASN A 99 1.81 7.91 2.93
CA ASN A 99 0.91 8.32 4.00
C ASN A 99 -0.30 7.39 4.02
N HIS A 100 -0.72 7.00 5.21
CA HIS A 100 -1.84 6.11 5.45
C HIS A 100 -2.58 6.52 6.72
N ASN A 101 -3.87 6.19 6.80
CA ASN A 101 -4.68 6.38 7.99
C ASN A 101 -5.78 5.31 7.99
N PRO A 102 -5.58 4.18 8.68
CA PRO A 102 -6.58 3.12 8.72
C PRO A 102 -7.83 3.58 9.47
N GLU A 103 -8.97 3.24 8.91
CA GLU A 103 -10.30 3.53 9.42
C GLU A 103 -11.14 2.26 9.45
N THR A 104 -12.06 2.17 10.40
CA THR A 104 -13.10 1.14 10.44
C THR A 104 -14.48 1.77 10.52
N GLU A 105 -15.50 1.05 10.10
CA GLU A 105 -16.88 1.49 10.18
C GLU A 105 -17.45 1.13 11.56
N ASN A 106 -18.04 2.10 12.27
CA ASN A 106 -18.74 1.88 13.53
C ASN A 106 -20.16 1.36 13.28
N ASP A 107 -20.92 1.08 14.35
CA ASP A 107 -22.27 0.54 14.24
C ASP A 107 -23.29 1.53 13.65
N ASN A 108 -22.96 2.80 13.61
CA ASN A 108 -23.77 3.84 12.97
C ASN A 108 -23.48 4.01 11.47
N GLY A 109 -22.52 3.24 10.92
CA GLY A 109 -22.09 3.37 9.53
C GLY A 109 -21.09 4.51 9.29
N GLU A 110 -20.47 5.04 10.34
CA GLU A 110 -19.48 6.11 10.23
C GLU A 110 -18.07 5.52 10.23
N TRP A 111 -17.19 6.06 9.39
CA TRP A 111 -15.80 5.64 9.33
C TRP A 111 -14.94 6.43 10.31
N ILE A 112 -14.35 5.71 11.24
CA ILE A 112 -13.56 6.25 12.36
C ILE A 112 -12.10 5.89 12.18
N ALA A 113 -11.21 6.89 12.29
CA ALA A 113 -9.77 6.69 12.27
C ALA A 113 -9.30 5.87 13.48
N LEU A 114 -8.56 4.80 13.24
CA LEU A 114 -8.15 3.85 14.28
C LEU A 114 -6.92 4.29 15.07
N GLN A 115 -5.95 4.94 14.41
CA GLN A 115 -4.70 5.37 15.06
C GLN A 115 -4.91 6.25 16.31
N PRO A 116 -5.85 7.24 16.34
CA PRO A 116 -6.10 8.03 17.54
C PRO A 116 -6.67 7.21 18.71
N LEU A 117 -7.41 6.14 18.41
CA LEU A 117 -8.06 5.30 19.42
C LEU A 117 -7.07 4.44 20.19
N GLY A 118 -5.96 4.03 19.57
CA GLY A 118 -4.97 3.16 20.21
C GLY A 118 -5.55 1.79 20.55
N THR A 119 -6.20 1.16 19.57
CA THR A 119 -6.99 -0.08 19.70
C THR A 119 -6.27 -1.24 20.39
N GLU A 120 -4.95 -1.31 20.33
CA GLU A 120 -4.11 -2.29 21.02
C GLU A 120 -3.39 -1.70 22.25
N GLY A 121 -3.91 -0.59 22.82
CA GLY A 121 -3.33 0.08 23.96
C GLY A 121 -2.17 1.03 23.64
N GLN A 122 -1.97 1.38 22.37
CA GLN A 122 -0.90 2.29 21.95
C GLN A 122 -1.10 3.68 22.57
N GLY A 123 -0.06 4.17 23.24
CA GLY A 123 -0.05 5.48 23.88
C GLY A 123 -0.75 5.54 25.22
N THR A 124 -1.16 4.40 25.78
CA THR A 124 -1.73 4.32 27.13
C THR A 124 -0.67 4.05 28.20
N PRO A 125 -0.87 4.48 29.46
CA PRO A 125 0.08 4.26 30.56
C PRO A 125 0.36 2.79 30.85
N PHE A 126 -0.63 1.93 30.73
CA PHE A 126 -0.49 0.50 31.03
C PHE A 126 0.40 -0.22 30.01
N TYR A 127 0.28 0.14 28.73
CA TYR A 127 1.11 -0.39 27.65
C TYR A 127 2.23 0.58 27.28
N ASN A 128 3.01 1.03 28.25
CA ASN A 128 4.04 2.07 28.12
C ASN A 128 5.05 1.83 26.98
N GLY A 129 5.23 0.58 26.56
CA GLY A 129 6.07 0.22 25.41
C GLY A 129 5.38 0.31 24.05
N ARG A 130 4.05 0.43 24.00
CA ARG A 130 3.27 0.51 22.76
C ARG A 130 3.04 1.96 22.37
N LYS A 131 3.82 2.46 21.43
CA LYS A 131 3.65 3.82 20.90
C LYS A 131 2.63 3.82 19.75
N LYS A 132 1.91 4.93 19.60
CA LYS A 132 1.11 5.16 18.39
C LYS A 132 2.02 5.12 17.17
N TYR A 133 1.61 4.39 16.14
CA TYR A 133 2.38 4.29 14.90
C TYR A 133 2.32 5.59 14.08
N ALA A 134 3.38 5.84 13.31
CA ALA A 134 3.41 7.00 12.44
C ALA A 134 2.54 6.78 11.19
N LEU A 135 1.77 7.79 10.81
CA LEU A 135 0.92 7.74 9.61
C LEU A 135 1.70 7.96 8.31
N THR A 136 2.95 8.41 8.41
CA THR A 136 3.86 8.53 7.26
C THR A 136 5.02 7.55 7.43
N GLN A 137 5.21 6.68 6.46
CA GLN A 137 6.13 5.55 6.52
C GLN A 137 6.95 5.44 5.24
N PHE A 138 8.07 4.72 5.33
CA PHE A 138 8.86 4.33 4.17
C PHE A 138 8.52 2.91 3.75
N CYS A 139 8.69 2.62 2.44
CA CYS A 139 8.65 1.26 1.92
C CYS A 139 9.61 1.08 0.76
N LEU A 140 9.87 -0.18 0.42
CA LEU A 140 10.69 -0.58 -0.71
C LEU A 140 9.78 -1.09 -1.84
N PRO A 141 9.58 -0.31 -2.90
CA PRO A 141 8.90 -0.77 -4.10
C PRO A 141 9.80 -1.69 -4.92
N PHE A 142 9.24 -2.80 -5.39
CA PHE A 142 9.86 -3.66 -6.38
C PHE A 142 8.80 -4.38 -7.20
N GLY A 143 9.17 -4.80 -8.40
CA GLY A 143 8.23 -5.46 -9.28
C GLY A 143 8.74 -5.55 -10.71
N GLY A 144 7.81 -5.75 -11.60
CA GLY A 144 8.12 -5.85 -13.02
C GLY A 144 6.91 -5.64 -13.90
N GLY A 145 7.14 -5.68 -15.19
CA GLY A 145 6.09 -5.44 -16.16
C GLY A 145 6.55 -5.52 -17.60
N MET A 146 5.75 -4.95 -18.46
CA MET A 146 6.00 -4.89 -19.89
C MET A 146 5.75 -3.48 -20.43
N LYS A 147 6.64 -2.98 -21.25
CA LYS A 147 6.50 -1.74 -21.99
C LYS A 147 6.29 -2.06 -23.47
N ILE A 148 5.33 -1.39 -24.10
CA ILE A 148 4.99 -1.55 -25.52
C ILE A 148 4.84 -0.16 -26.13
N ALA A 149 5.67 0.18 -27.13
CA ALA A 149 5.52 1.39 -27.90
C ALA A 149 4.37 1.20 -28.91
N ILE A 150 3.33 2.01 -28.78
CA ILE A 150 2.18 1.97 -29.69
C ILE A 150 2.51 2.75 -30.97
N ASN A 151 3.13 3.91 -30.83
CA ASN A 151 3.58 4.73 -31.93
C ASN A 151 4.82 5.57 -31.53
N LYS A 152 5.19 6.56 -32.32
CA LYS A 152 6.39 7.37 -32.08
C LYS A 152 6.38 8.20 -30.80
N ASP A 153 5.21 8.46 -30.23
CA ASP A 153 5.05 9.35 -29.07
C ASP A 153 4.33 8.68 -27.91
N LEU A 154 3.58 7.59 -28.14
CA LEU A 154 2.73 6.92 -27.17
C LEU A 154 3.23 5.51 -26.88
N ASN A 155 3.28 5.16 -25.60
CA ASN A 155 3.51 3.79 -25.13
C ASN A 155 2.49 3.37 -24.08
N MET A 156 2.30 2.07 -23.99
CA MET A 156 1.50 1.40 -22.99
C MET A 156 2.41 0.59 -22.08
N ILE A 157 2.18 0.66 -20.79
CA ILE A 157 3.00 -0.02 -19.77
C ILE A 157 2.06 -0.78 -18.86
N PHE A 158 2.23 -2.08 -18.80
CA PHE A 158 1.63 -2.94 -17.79
C PHE A 158 2.65 -3.19 -16.68
N GLU A 159 2.27 -2.98 -15.43
CA GLU A 159 3.16 -3.09 -14.27
C GLU A 159 2.45 -3.82 -13.13
N TYR A 160 3.17 -4.75 -12.49
CA TYR A 160 2.83 -5.30 -11.20
C TYR A 160 3.91 -4.92 -10.19
N GLY A 161 3.50 -4.27 -9.10
CA GLY A 161 4.42 -3.77 -8.09
C GLY A 161 4.00 -4.17 -6.68
N ILE A 162 4.99 -4.50 -5.87
CA ILE A 162 4.86 -4.81 -4.45
C ILE A 162 5.54 -3.71 -3.65
N ARG A 163 4.97 -3.37 -2.50
CA ARG A 163 5.51 -2.46 -1.50
C ARG A 163 5.80 -3.24 -0.23
N LYS A 164 7.09 -3.49 0.03
CA LYS A 164 7.52 -4.02 1.33
C LYS A 164 7.56 -2.87 2.32
N THR A 165 6.64 -2.86 3.27
CA THR A 165 6.64 -1.84 4.32
C THR A 165 7.41 -2.31 5.55
N PHE A 166 7.63 -1.40 6.49
CA PHE A 166 8.28 -1.67 7.78
C PHE A 166 7.30 -1.51 8.95
N THR A 167 6.05 -1.17 8.65
CA THR A 167 4.96 -1.11 9.62
C THR A 167 4.12 -2.39 9.61
N ASP A 168 3.44 -2.64 10.70
CA ASP A 168 2.50 -3.70 10.95
C ASP A 168 1.12 -3.13 11.29
N TYR A 169 0.87 -1.91 10.87
CA TYR A 169 -0.32 -1.16 11.21
C TYR A 169 -0.97 -0.49 9.98
N ILE A 170 -0.85 -1.11 8.80
CA ILE A 170 -1.63 -0.66 7.64
C ILE A 170 -3.12 -0.91 7.87
N ASP A 171 -3.46 -1.94 8.63
CA ASP A 171 -4.82 -2.35 8.98
C ASP A 171 -5.17 -2.10 10.47
N ASP A 172 -4.26 -1.48 11.25
CA ASP A 172 -4.38 -1.28 12.71
C ASP A 172 -4.36 -2.58 13.53
N VAL A 173 -3.84 -3.68 12.96
CA VAL A 173 -3.78 -4.99 13.62
C VAL A 173 -2.33 -5.49 13.63
N SER A 174 -1.79 -5.80 14.81
CA SER A 174 -0.39 -6.21 14.94
C SER A 174 -0.14 -7.15 16.12
N THR A 175 -0.71 -6.85 17.30
CA THR A 175 -0.28 -7.45 18.55
C THR A 175 -1.41 -8.22 19.24
N THR A 176 -1.81 -7.79 20.42
CA THR A 176 -2.76 -8.51 21.28
C THR A 176 -3.92 -7.62 21.70
N TYR A 177 -5.03 -8.25 22.05
CA TYR A 177 -6.15 -7.58 22.68
C TYR A 177 -5.76 -6.97 24.03
N VAL A 178 -6.38 -5.86 24.38
CA VAL A 178 -6.16 -5.19 25.68
C VAL A 178 -7.00 -5.80 26.79
N GLY A 179 -8.04 -6.57 26.46
CA GLY A 179 -9.01 -7.14 27.41
C GLY A 179 -10.03 -6.14 27.92
N VAL A 180 -11.22 -6.64 28.26
CA VAL A 180 -12.37 -5.79 28.63
C VAL A 180 -12.15 -4.99 29.90
N ASP A 181 -11.52 -5.57 30.95
CA ASP A 181 -11.34 -4.91 32.22
C ASP A 181 -10.44 -3.67 32.09
N TYR A 182 -9.40 -3.75 31.29
CA TYR A 182 -8.51 -2.63 31.04
C TYR A 182 -9.15 -1.63 30.09
N ALA A 183 -9.78 -2.12 29.03
CA ALA A 183 -10.44 -1.26 28.05
C ALA A 183 -11.52 -0.38 28.72
N ALA A 184 -12.26 -0.91 29.68
CA ALA A 184 -13.27 -0.18 30.44
C ALA A 184 -12.70 0.99 31.26
N GLN A 185 -11.43 0.94 31.64
CA GLN A 185 -10.78 1.99 32.46
C GLN A 185 -10.14 3.09 31.61
N GLU A 186 -9.61 2.76 30.45
CA GLU A 186 -8.73 3.63 29.68
C GLU A 186 -9.33 4.08 28.34
N PHE A 187 -10.32 3.34 27.83
CA PHE A 187 -10.90 3.60 26.52
C PHE A 187 -12.28 4.25 26.59
N THR A 188 -12.63 4.97 25.56
CA THR A 188 -14.03 5.36 25.30
C THR A 188 -14.86 4.12 24.95
N SER A 189 -16.17 4.19 25.12
CA SER A 189 -17.08 3.09 24.71
C SER A 189 -16.90 2.69 23.24
N GLU A 190 -16.66 3.65 22.37
CA GLU A 190 -16.38 3.40 20.96
C GLU A 190 -15.03 2.68 20.75
N SER A 191 -13.97 3.10 21.44
CA SER A 191 -12.67 2.44 21.35
C SER A 191 -12.71 1.00 21.87
N ILE A 192 -13.49 0.72 22.93
CA ILE A 192 -13.71 -0.65 23.43
C ILE A 192 -14.31 -1.52 22.34
N HIS A 193 -15.39 -1.07 21.73
CA HIS A 193 -16.11 -1.83 20.71
C HIS A 193 -15.27 -2.04 19.44
N LEU A 194 -14.49 -1.03 19.03
CA LEU A 194 -13.63 -1.13 17.84
C LEU A 194 -12.33 -1.91 18.09
N ASN A 195 -11.90 -2.09 19.36
CA ASN A 195 -10.77 -2.95 19.72
C ASN A 195 -11.12 -4.43 19.49
N ASP A 196 -12.31 -4.85 19.95
CA ASP A 196 -12.76 -6.24 19.93
C ASP A 196 -14.18 -6.35 19.35
N ARG A 197 -14.29 -6.99 18.19
CA ARG A 197 -15.54 -7.24 17.47
C ARG A 197 -15.85 -8.73 17.37
N SER A 198 -15.21 -9.54 18.22
CA SER A 198 -15.31 -11.00 18.18
C SER A 198 -16.76 -11.48 18.38
N LEU A 199 -17.16 -12.43 17.55
CA LEU A 199 -18.53 -12.96 17.53
C LEU A 199 -18.80 -13.98 18.64
N ASP A 200 -17.77 -14.62 19.18
CA ASP A 200 -17.84 -15.64 20.24
C ASP A 200 -17.73 -15.05 21.66
N GLY A 201 -17.64 -13.74 21.78
CA GLY A 201 -17.51 -13.00 23.02
C GLY A 201 -16.18 -12.28 23.19
N PRO A 202 -16.06 -11.47 24.26
CA PRO A 202 -14.89 -10.64 24.46
C PRO A 202 -13.61 -11.46 24.65
N LYS A 203 -12.52 -10.99 24.05
CA LYS A 203 -11.19 -11.59 24.17
C LYS A 203 -10.49 -11.16 25.46
N MET A 204 -9.65 -12.03 25.96
CA MET A 204 -8.87 -11.75 27.16
C MET A 204 -7.65 -10.89 26.84
N GLN A 205 -7.16 -10.21 27.87
CA GLN A 205 -5.90 -9.49 27.77
C GLN A 205 -4.77 -10.43 27.37
N GLY A 206 -4.06 -10.08 26.30
CA GLY A 206 -2.92 -10.85 25.80
C GLY A 206 -3.26 -11.89 24.75
N ASP A 207 -4.54 -12.16 24.48
CA ASP A 207 -4.92 -12.97 23.31
C ASP A 207 -4.42 -12.31 22.03
N ASP A 208 -4.00 -13.10 21.06
CA ASP A 208 -3.49 -12.59 19.80
C ASP A 208 -4.59 -11.90 18.98
N ARG A 209 -4.37 -10.63 18.61
CA ARG A 209 -5.22 -9.85 17.72
C ARG A 209 -4.67 -9.86 16.29
N GLY A 210 -3.35 -9.81 16.16
CA GLY A 210 -2.60 -9.88 14.90
C GLY A 210 -1.32 -10.69 15.04
N ASN A 211 -0.54 -10.76 13.96
CA ASN A 211 0.74 -11.45 13.91
C ASN A 211 1.91 -10.47 13.92
N ARG A 212 2.45 -10.15 15.09
CA ARG A 212 3.58 -9.22 15.28
C ARG A 212 4.89 -9.62 14.59
N LEU A 213 5.00 -10.85 14.08
CA LEU A 213 6.21 -11.37 13.44
C LEU A 213 6.30 -11.01 11.95
N THR A 214 5.19 -10.71 11.32
CA THR A 214 5.12 -10.31 9.91
C THR A 214 4.80 -8.83 9.80
N LYS A 215 5.29 -8.18 8.74
CA LYS A 215 4.95 -6.80 8.44
C LYS A 215 3.97 -6.75 7.28
N ASP A 216 3.13 -5.72 7.28
CA ASP A 216 2.16 -5.51 6.22
C ASP A 216 2.83 -5.14 4.90
N TRP A 217 2.28 -5.66 3.82
CA TRP A 217 2.68 -5.34 2.47
C TRP A 217 1.46 -4.90 1.68
N TYR A 218 1.67 -4.18 0.60
CA TYR A 218 0.62 -3.96 -0.38
C TYR A 218 1.16 -4.06 -1.80
N SER A 219 0.28 -4.39 -2.73
CA SER A 219 0.62 -4.53 -4.13
C SER A 219 -0.40 -3.84 -5.02
N PHE A 220 0.00 -3.56 -6.24
CA PHE A 220 -0.89 -3.03 -7.26
C PHE A 220 -0.54 -3.57 -8.64
N SER A 221 -1.56 -3.62 -9.49
CA SER A 221 -1.42 -3.79 -10.92
C SER A 221 -1.87 -2.53 -11.61
N SER A 222 -1.12 -2.04 -12.57
CA SER A 222 -1.47 -0.81 -13.30
C SER A 222 -1.29 -0.95 -14.80
N LEU A 223 -2.14 -0.25 -15.52
CA LEU A 223 -2.02 0.00 -16.95
C LEU A 223 -1.81 1.50 -17.13
N THR A 224 -0.66 1.89 -17.64
CA THR A 224 -0.26 3.29 -17.82
C THR A 224 -0.12 3.62 -19.31
N LEU A 225 -0.78 4.69 -19.73
CA LEU A 225 -0.49 5.35 -21.02
C LEU A 225 0.54 6.45 -20.77
N SER A 226 1.63 6.43 -21.50
CA SER A 226 2.73 7.37 -21.34
C SER A 226 3.09 8.04 -22.67
N PHE A 227 3.28 9.36 -22.61
CA PHE A 227 3.59 10.18 -23.78
C PHE A 227 5.03 10.67 -23.70
N LYS A 228 5.73 10.62 -24.85
CA LYS A 228 7.06 11.17 -24.99
C LYS A 228 6.98 12.70 -24.97
N LEU A 229 7.64 13.32 -23.99
CA LEU A 229 7.82 14.76 -23.97
C LEU A 229 8.97 15.11 -24.95
N ASN A 230 8.65 15.77 -26.07
CA ASN A 230 9.65 16.26 -27.01
C ASN A 230 10.31 17.51 -26.42
N ASN A 231 11.50 17.38 -25.85
CA ASN A 231 12.39 18.51 -25.76
C ASN A 231 12.83 18.84 -27.20
N LYS A 232 12.33 19.92 -27.77
CA LYS A 232 12.97 20.55 -28.94
C LYS A 232 14.40 20.91 -28.48
N GLU A 233 15.37 20.09 -28.85
CA GLU A 233 16.75 20.55 -28.86
C GLU A 233 16.75 21.85 -29.66
N LYS A 234 17.11 22.95 -29.03
CA LYS A 234 17.44 24.19 -29.74
C LYS A 234 18.67 23.83 -30.60
N GLY A 235 18.40 23.50 -31.89
CA GLY A 235 19.46 23.32 -32.84
C GLY A 235 20.33 24.56 -32.78
N CYS A 236 21.58 24.40 -32.46
CA CYS A 236 22.58 25.41 -32.76
C CYS A 236 22.55 25.57 -34.26
N ASN A 237 22.02 26.69 -34.74
CA ASN A 237 22.25 27.14 -36.10
C ASN A 237 23.76 27.33 -36.23
N PRO A 238 24.47 26.60 -37.08
CA PRO A 238 25.80 27.01 -37.47
C PRO A 238 25.63 28.28 -38.28
N SER A 239 25.87 29.42 -37.63
CA SER A 239 26.04 30.68 -38.35
C SER A 239 27.24 30.55 -39.29
N ASN A 240 26.98 30.82 -40.56
CA ASN A 240 27.93 30.99 -41.65
C ASN A 240 29.17 31.76 -41.25
#